data_44c3c292e9751223882507d6a799eae1
#
_entry.id   44c3c292e9751223882507d6a799eae1
#
_cell.length_a   1.000
_cell.length_b   1.000
_cell.length_c   1.000
_cell.angle_alpha   90.00
_cell.angle_beta   90.00
_cell.angle_gamma   90.00
#
_symmetry.space_group_name_H-M   'P 1'
#
loop_
_entity.id
_entity.type
_entity.pdbx_description
1 polymer ?
#
loop_
_entity_poly.entity_id
_entity_poly.type
_entity_poly.pdbx_seq_one_letter_code
_entity_poly.pdbx_strand_id
1 'polypeptide(L)'
;MVSTTGREEKQVLAAHLVRHGLKRSRQREVILDAFLKAGRHVSVEELLGIVRRRRADIGRTTIYRSLKLFKDAGLASELTYGGEARFEPLWNRDHHDHFICGSCGEIFEFKSPEIEHIQEKIARGIGFRIEAHRHHILGRCRKCAAKASRAGTRRG
;
A
#
# COMPACT_ATOMS: atom_id res chain seq x y z
N MET A 1 -17.81 3.60 -19.82
CA MET A 1 -17.50 2.25 -19.29
C MET A 1 -17.30 2.40 -17.80
N VAL A 2 -18.24 1.92 -16.99
CA VAL A 2 -18.14 1.93 -15.52
C VAL A 2 -17.13 0.82 -15.15
N SER A 3 -16.00 1.20 -14.58
CA SER A 3 -14.92 0.30 -14.19
C SER A 3 -15.44 -0.84 -13.30
N THR A 4 -15.26 -2.06 -13.73
CA THR A 4 -15.59 -3.32 -13.03
C THR A 4 -14.85 -3.41 -11.69
N THR A 5 -13.75 -2.70 -11.56
CA THR A 5 -12.76 -2.75 -10.49
C THR A 5 -13.32 -2.51 -9.07
N GLY A 6 -14.32 -1.68 -8.87
CA GLY A 6 -14.85 -1.43 -7.51
C GLY A 6 -15.98 -2.38 -7.07
N ARG A 7 -16.49 -3.23 -7.97
CA ARG A 7 -17.60 -4.15 -7.68
C ARG A 7 -17.12 -5.44 -7.05
N GLU A 8 -16.03 -5.98 -7.56
CA GLU A 8 -15.45 -7.23 -7.06
C GLU A 8 -14.87 -7.04 -5.66
N GLU A 9 -14.15 -5.93 -5.43
CA GLU A 9 -13.59 -5.61 -4.12
C GLU A 9 -14.68 -5.41 -3.06
N LYS A 10 -15.81 -4.80 -3.41
CA LYS A 10 -16.96 -4.70 -2.51
C LYS A 10 -17.57 -6.07 -2.19
N GLN A 11 -17.58 -6.99 -3.15
CA GLN A 11 -18.04 -8.37 -2.90
C GLN A 11 -17.08 -9.11 -1.97
N VAL A 12 -15.77 -8.99 -2.16
CA VAL A 12 -14.76 -9.57 -1.27
C VAL A 12 -14.89 -9.02 0.13
N LEU A 13 -15.03 -7.69 0.28
CA LEU A 13 -15.26 -7.08 1.58
C LEU A 13 -16.55 -7.59 2.23
N ALA A 14 -17.65 -7.67 1.46
CA ALA A 14 -18.92 -8.16 1.98
C ALA A 14 -18.84 -9.61 2.48
N ALA A 15 -18.17 -10.49 1.73
CA ALA A 15 -17.95 -11.88 2.11
C ALA A 15 -17.09 -11.99 3.37
N HIS A 16 -16.03 -11.17 3.47
CA HIS A 16 -15.19 -11.11 4.67
C HIS A 16 -16.00 -10.66 5.90
N LEU A 17 -16.81 -9.62 5.78
CA LEU A 17 -17.67 -9.12 6.87
C LEU A 17 -18.63 -10.19 7.36
N VAL A 18 -19.30 -10.92 6.45
CA VAL A 18 -20.22 -12.01 6.79
C VAL A 18 -19.49 -13.12 7.54
N ARG A 19 -18.33 -13.56 7.03
CA ARG A 19 -17.51 -14.63 7.65
C ARG A 19 -17.10 -14.31 9.07
N HIS A 20 -16.85 -13.03 9.38
CA HIS A 20 -16.39 -12.57 10.69
C HIS A 20 -17.51 -11.97 11.55
N GLY A 21 -18.79 -12.10 11.16
CA GLY A 21 -19.92 -11.55 11.92
C GLY A 21 -19.94 -10.02 12.04
N LEU A 22 -19.27 -9.32 11.13
CA LEU A 22 -19.15 -7.87 11.14
C LEU A 22 -20.27 -7.21 10.35
N LYS A 23 -20.81 -6.11 10.87
CA LYS A 23 -21.89 -5.35 10.19
C LYS A 23 -21.34 -4.57 8.99
N ARG A 24 -22.12 -4.51 7.91
CA ARG A 24 -21.87 -3.61 6.78
C ARG A 24 -21.98 -2.16 7.24
N SER A 25 -21.16 -1.29 6.66
CA SER A 25 -21.15 0.14 6.98
C SER A 25 -20.96 0.95 5.71
N ARG A 26 -21.87 1.90 5.47
CA ARG A 26 -21.77 2.83 4.34
C ARG A 26 -20.49 3.68 4.39
N GLN A 27 -20.00 3.99 5.60
CA GLN A 27 -18.72 4.70 5.76
C GLN A 27 -17.56 3.86 5.21
N ARG A 28 -17.52 2.55 5.51
CA ARG A 28 -16.47 1.65 4.98
C ARG A 28 -16.51 1.55 3.45
N GLU A 29 -17.70 1.51 2.85
CA GLU A 29 -17.84 1.49 1.39
C GLU A 29 -17.30 2.77 0.75
N VAL A 30 -17.59 3.94 1.34
CA VAL A 30 -17.05 5.23 0.88
C VAL A 30 -15.53 5.28 1.03
N ILE A 31 -14.98 4.76 2.14
CA ILE A 31 -13.54 4.69 2.36
C ILE A 31 -12.88 3.75 1.35
N LEU A 32 -13.48 2.58 1.10
CA LEU A 32 -12.98 1.64 0.10
C LEU A 32 -12.95 2.27 -1.30
N ASP A 33 -14.03 2.92 -1.73
CA ASP A 33 -14.09 3.60 -3.02
C ASP A 33 -13.02 4.69 -3.16
N ALA A 34 -12.77 5.46 -2.10
CA ALA A 34 -11.74 6.48 -2.08
C ALA A 34 -10.33 5.87 -2.13
N PHE A 35 -10.11 4.78 -1.41
CA PHE A 35 -8.86 4.06 -1.35
C PHE A 35 -8.50 3.42 -2.70
N LEU A 36 -9.43 2.71 -3.32
CA LEU A 36 -9.24 2.11 -4.64
C LEU A 36 -8.97 3.17 -5.72
N LYS A 37 -9.67 4.30 -5.66
CA LYS A 37 -9.45 5.42 -6.61
C LYS A 37 -8.10 6.10 -6.42
N ALA A 38 -7.55 6.11 -5.21
CA ALA A 38 -6.22 6.66 -4.98
C ALA A 38 -5.16 5.87 -5.75
N GLY A 39 -5.31 4.54 -5.89
CA GLY A 39 -4.50 3.68 -6.75
C GLY A 39 -3.00 3.67 -6.43
N ARG A 40 -2.60 4.16 -5.25
CA ARG A 40 -1.22 4.34 -4.80
C ARG A 40 -1.12 4.08 -3.30
N HIS A 41 0.10 4.06 -2.79
CA HIS A 41 0.34 4.06 -1.35
C HIS A 41 -0.19 5.36 -0.72
N VAL A 42 -1.05 5.21 0.30
CA VAL A 42 -1.60 6.33 1.06
C VAL A 42 -1.40 6.13 2.56
N SER A 43 -1.11 7.20 3.26
CA SER A 43 -1.19 7.21 4.72
C SER A 43 -2.63 7.36 5.20
N VAL A 44 -2.87 7.13 6.49
CA VAL A 44 -4.19 7.36 7.10
C VAL A 44 -4.62 8.81 6.93
N GLU A 45 -3.69 9.76 7.08
CA GLU A 45 -3.96 11.19 6.96
C GLU A 45 -4.29 11.61 5.53
N GLU A 46 -3.55 11.08 4.55
CA GLU A 46 -3.82 11.33 3.13
C GLU A 46 -5.21 10.83 2.73
N LEU A 47 -5.56 9.59 3.13
CA LEU A 47 -6.87 9.02 2.84
C LEU A 47 -8.00 9.77 3.57
N LEU A 48 -7.77 10.20 4.82
CA LEU A 48 -8.70 11.03 5.56
C LEU A 48 -8.98 12.34 4.81
N GLY A 49 -7.95 13.01 4.30
CA GLY A 49 -8.09 14.23 3.49
C GLY A 49 -8.93 14.00 2.22
N ILE A 50 -8.73 12.85 1.54
CA ILE A 50 -9.52 12.49 0.35
C ILE A 50 -10.99 12.24 0.72
N VAL A 51 -11.24 11.47 1.78
CA VAL A 51 -12.60 11.07 2.19
C VAL A 51 -13.40 12.26 2.71
N ARG A 52 -12.78 13.17 3.48
CA ARG A 52 -13.46 14.33 4.08
C ARG A 52 -14.05 15.30 3.07
N ARG A 53 -13.53 15.35 1.85
CA ARG A 53 -14.14 16.16 0.77
C ARG A 53 -15.56 15.73 0.42
N ARG A 54 -15.95 14.49 0.76
CA ARG A 54 -17.28 13.91 0.49
C ARG A 54 -18.07 13.61 1.75
N ARG A 55 -17.38 13.28 2.84
CA ARG A 55 -17.96 12.83 4.11
C ARG A 55 -17.14 13.39 5.27
N ALA A 56 -17.48 14.60 5.69
CA ALA A 56 -16.78 15.30 6.78
C ALA A 56 -16.95 14.62 8.16
N ASP A 57 -17.96 13.77 8.30
CA ASP A 57 -18.29 13.02 9.51
C ASP A 57 -17.36 11.82 9.76
N ILE A 58 -16.51 11.46 8.79
CA ILE A 58 -15.60 10.32 8.93
C ILE A 58 -14.30 10.78 9.61
N GLY A 59 -14.04 10.18 10.78
CA GLY A 59 -12.85 10.48 11.57
C GLY A 59 -11.65 9.56 11.27
N ARG A 60 -10.46 9.97 11.74
CA ARG A 60 -9.18 9.26 11.59
C ARG A 60 -9.23 7.79 12.03
N THR A 61 -9.84 7.54 13.19
CA THR A 61 -9.97 6.18 13.74
C THR A 61 -10.79 5.25 12.82
N THR A 62 -11.84 5.79 12.18
CA THR A 62 -12.66 5.04 11.22
C THR A 62 -11.88 4.68 9.97
N ILE A 63 -11.05 5.62 9.44
CA ILE A 63 -10.14 5.36 8.31
C ILE A 63 -9.17 4.24 8.68
N TYR A 64 -8.44 4.38 9.80
CA TYR A 64 -7.46 3.40 10.23
C TYR A 64 -8.05 2.00 10.41
N ARG A 65 -9.18 1.88 11.13
CA ARG A 65 -9.88 0.60 11.32
C ARG A 65 -10.36 0.01 10.00
N SER A 66 -10.80 0.85 9.05
CA SER A 66 -11.22 0.39 7.73
C SER A 66 -10.04 -0.14 6.92
N LEU A 67 -8.89 0.55 6.92
CA LEU A 67 -7.68 0.09 6.24
C LEU A 67 -7.15 -1.23 6.81
N LYS A 68 -7.17 -1.39 8.14
CA LYS A 68 -6.82 -2.68 8.78
C LYS A 68 -7.77 -3.79 8.34
N LEU A 69 -9.07 -3.52 8.33
CA LEU A 69 -10.06 -4.48 7.85
C LEU A 69 -9.87 -4.82 6.36
N PHE A 70 -9.51 -3.86 5.51
CA PHE A 70 -9.23 -4.13 4.10
C PHE A 70 -7.98 -5.01 3.93
N LYS A 71 -6.96 -4.80 4.76
CA LYS A 71 -5.79 -5.68 4.82
C LYS A 71 -6.17 -7.11 5.21
N ASP A 72 -6.97 -7.27 6.26
CA ASP A 72 -7.43 -8.58 6.74
C ASP A 72 -8.32 -9.28 5.70
N ALA A 73 -9.04 -8.52 4.88
CA ALA A 73 -9.83 -9.02 3.75
C ALA A 73 -9.01 -9.30 2.48
N GLY A 74 -7.69 -9.06 2.47
CA GLY A 74 -6.83 -9.24 1.30
C GLY A 74 -6.98 -8.15 0.23
N LEU A 75 -7.62 -7.02 0.56
CA LEU A 75 -7.85 -5.90 -0.36
C LEU A 75 -6.78 -4.81 -0.28
N ALA A 76 -5.95 -4.85 0.76
CA ALA A 76 -4.88 -3.89 0.98
C ALA A 76 -3.60 -4.55 1.46
N SER A 77 -2.44 -4.01 1.07
CA SER A 77 -1.19 -4.25 1.76
C SER A 77 -0.84 -3.07 2.68
N GLU A 78 -0.04 -3.36 3.68
CA GLU A 78 0.48 -2.37 4.62
C GLU A 78 2.00 -2.40 4.59
N LEU A 79 2.59 -1.25 4.34
CA LEU A 79 4.02 -1.01 4.43
C LEU A 79 4.27 -0.02 5.57
N THR A 80 5.05 -0.44 6.57
CA THR A 80 5.45 0.44 7.68
C THR A 80 6.92 0.78 7.54
N TYR A 81 7.21 2.08 7.47
CA TYR A 81 8.57 2.59 7.45
C TYR A 81 8.66 3.92 8.21
N GLY A 82 9.73 4.11 9.00
CA GLY A 82 9.91 5.33 9.78
C GLY A 82 8.80 5.62 10.80
N GLY A 83 8.06 4.59 11.22
CA GLY A 83 6.94 4.73 12.16
C GLY A 83 5.61 5.12 11.50
N GLU A 84 5.59 5.37 10.20
CA GLU A 84 4.37 5.66 9.44
C GLU A 84 3.92 4.44 8.65
N ALA A 85 2.65 4.06 8.80
CA ALA A 85 2.02 3.01 8.01
C ALA A 85 1.40 3.62 6.74
N ARG A 86 1.74 3.03 5.58
CA ARG A 86 1.14 3.33 4.29
C ARG A 86 0.43 2.09 3.76
N PHE A 87 -0.70 2.31 3.12
CA PHE A 87 -1.56 1.26 2.59
C PHE A 87 -1.72 1.42 1.10
N GLU A 88 -1.72 0.31 0.38
CA GLU A 88 -2.01 0.27 -1.05
C GLU A 88 -3.08 -0.76 -1.38
N PRO A 89 -3.91 -0.55 -2.44
CA PRO A 89 -4.82 -1.58 -2.92
C PRO A 89 -4.05 -2.75 -3.53
N LEU A 90 -4.41 -4.00 -3.15
CA LEU A 90 -3.80 -5.23 -3.69
C LEU A 90 -4.59 -5.85 -4.84
N TRP A 91 -5.89 -5.56 -4.91
CA TRP A 91 -6.79 -6.26 -5.83
C TRP A 91 -6.44 -5.99 -7.30
N ASN A 92 -6.29 -7.07 -8.09
CA ASN A 92 -5.93 -7.01 -9.52
C ASN A 92 -4.66 -6.19 -9.84
N ARG A 93 -3.70 -6.14 -8.92
CA ARG A 93 -2.39 -5.57 -9.17
C ARG A 93 -1.37 -6.69 -9.36
N ASP A 94 -0.58 -6.57 -10.41
CA ASP A 94 0.59 -7.44 -10.59
C ASP A 94 1.57 -7.25 -9.44
N HIS A 95 2.35 -8.31 -9.18
CA HIS A 95 3.47 -8.23 -8.23
C HIS A 95 4.41 -7.07 -8.59
N HIS A 96 4.83 -6.32 -7.61
CA HIS A 96 5.81 -5.24 -7.70
C HIS A 96 6.56 -5.09 -6.39
N ASP A 97 7.77 -4.60 -6.49
CA ASP A 97 8.69 -4.33 -5.39
C ASP A 97 8.83 -2.83 -5.16
N HIS A 98 9.46 -2.44 -4.05
CA HIS A 98 9.49 -1.06 -3.61
C HIS A 98 10.89 -0.56 -3.30
N PHE A 99 11.24 0.63 -3.88
CA PHE A 99 12.27 1.49 -3.31
C PHE A 99 11.61 2.49 -2.36
N ILE A 100 12.14 2.62 -1.15
CA ILE A 100 11.60 3.50 -0.11
C ILE A 100 12.65 4.52 0.27
N CYS A 101 12.30 5.81 0.12
CA CYS A 101 13.19 6.88 0.55
C CYS A 101 13.11 7.09 2.05
N GLY A 102 14.20 6.81 2.77
CA GLY A 102 14.30 6.97 4.21
C GLY A 102 14.26 8.42 4.70
N SER A 103 14.37 9.41 3.78
CA SER A 103 14.34 10.82 4.14
C SER A 103 12.99 11.49 3.97
N CYS A 104 12.19 11.09 2.97
CA CYS A 104 10.89 11.72 2.69
C CYS A 104 9.73 10.74 2.65
N GLY A 105 9.98 9.44 2.82
CA GLY A 105 8.94 8.40 2.79
C GLY A 105 8.36 8.13 1.40
N GLU A 106 8.93 8.73 0.32
CA GLU A 106 8.46 8.48 -1.05
C GLU A 106 8.72 7.04 -1.45
N ILE A 107 7.74 6.39 -2.06
CA ILE A 107 7.77 5.00 -2.49
C ILE A 107 7.75 4.95 -4.02
N PHE A 108 8.67 4.18 -4.60
CA PHE A 108 8.77 3.92 -6.03
C PHE A 108 8.56 2.43 -6.26
N GLU A 109 7.60 2.09 -7.11
CA GLU A 109 7.32 0.72 -7.52
C GLU A 109 8.23 0.32 -8.67
N PHE A 110 8.70 -0.92 -8.67
CA PHE A 110 9.44 -1.49 -9.79
C PHE A 110 9.10 -2.97 -9.97
N LYS A 111 9.41 -3.50 -11.15
CA LYS A 111 9.35 -4.93 -11.47
C LYS A 111 10.66 -5.29 -12.14
N SER A 112 11.26 -6.42 -11.76
CA SER A 112 12.45 -6.93 -12.41
C SER A 112 12.38 -8.44 -12.57
N PRO A 113 12.08 -8.93 -13.77
CA PRO A 113 12.13 -10.35 -14.08
C PRO A 113 13.48 -11.00 -13.76
N GLU A 114 14.57 -10.23 -13.84
CA GLU A 114 15.92 -10.69 -13.54
C GLU A 114 16.07 -11.03 -12.05
N ILE A 115 15.53 -10.18 -11.17
CA ILE A 115 15.54 -10.42 -9.72
C ILE A 115 14.71 -11.66 -9.41
N GLU A 116 13.52 -11.79 -9.99
CA GLU A 116 12.66 -12.95 -9.83
C GLU A 116 13.38 -14.25 -10.25
N HIS A 117 14.02 -14.22 -11.40
CA HIS A 117 14.78 -15.38 -11.90
C HIS A 117 15.94 -15.79 -10.98
N ILE A 118 16.66 -14.80 -10.44
CA ILE A 118 17.76 -15.07 -9.51
C ILE A 118 17.25 -15.70 -8.23
N GLN A 119 16.16 -15.19 -7.65
CA GLN A 119 15.54 -15.75 -6.44
C GLN A 119 15.10 -17.20 -6.66
N GLU A 120 14.39 -17.47 -7.77
CA GLU A 120 13.97 -18.83 -8.11
C GLU A 120 15.16 -19.79 -8.30
N LYS A 121 16.23 -19.32 -8.92
CA LYS A 121 17.45 -20.12 -9.10
C LYS A 121 18.08 -20.48 -7.76
N ILE A 122 18.20 -19.51 -6.85
CA ILE A 122 18.74 -19.74 -5.50
C ILE A 122 17.85 -20.71 -4.74
N ALA A 123 16.52 -20.49 -4.75
CA ALA A 123 15.56 -21.33 -4.05
C ALA A 123 15.63 -22.80 -4.53
N ARG A 124 15.66 -23.02 -5.84
CA ARG A 124 15.83 -24.36 -6.43
C ARG A 124 17.13 -25.02 -6.00
N GLY A 125 18.23 -24.24 -5.93
CA GLY A 125 19.55 -24.77 -5.51
C GLY A 125 19.59 -25.33 -4.09
N ILE A 126 18.68 -24.87 -3.21
CA ILE A 126 18.56 -25.33 -1.82
C ILE A 126 17.31 -26.16 -1.57
N GLY A 127 16.55 -26.51 -2.61
CA GLY A 127 15.30 -27.28 -2.50
C GLY A 127 14.14 -26.49 -1.88
N PHE A 128 14.16 -25.14 -1.96
CA PHE A 128 13.12 -24.29 -1.41
C PHE A 128 12.08 -23.90 -2.46
N ARG A 129 10.79 -23.92 -2.09
CA ARG A 129 9.69 -23.46 -2.93
C ARG A 129 9.23 -22.09 -2.45
N ILE A 130 9.37 -21.08 -3.31
CA ILE A 130 8.87 -19.74 -3.02
C ILE A 130 7.35 -19.73 -3.18
N GLU A 131 6.62 -19.29 -2.15
CA GLU A 131 5.17 -19.09 -2.19
C GLU A 131 4.83 -17.60 -2.36
N ALA A 132 5.63 -16.72 -1.75
CA ALA A 132 5.51 -15.27 -1.86
C ALA A 132 6.82 -14.61 -1.44
N HIS A 133 7.06 -13.39 -1.94
CA HIS A 133 8.15 -12.55 -1.46
C HIS A 133 7.74 -11.08 -1.43
N ARG A 134 8.56 -10.26 -0.79
CA ARG A 134 8.42 -8.80 -0.76
C ARG A 134 9.80 -8.18 -0.70
N HIS A 135 10.13 -7.35 -1.67
CA HIS A 135 11.37 -6.56 -1.66
C HIS A 135 11.09 -5.12 -1.26
N HIS A 136 11.73 -4.70 -0.19
CA HIS A 136 11.76 -3.31 0.25
C HIS A 136 13.21 -2.85 0.27
N ILE A 137 13.58 -2.04 -0.70
CA ILE A 137 14.93 -1.48 -0.82
C ILE A 137 14.92 -0.08 -0.24
N LEU A 138 15.70 0.11 0.83
CA LEU A 138 15.78 1.37 1.56
C LEU A 138 16.93 2.21 1.04
N GLY A 139 16.68 3.51 0.84
CA GLY A 139 17.70 4.40 0.33
C GLY A 139 17.28 5.86 0.38
N ARG A 140 17.86 6.68 -0.50
CA ARG A 140 17.48 8.10 -0.68
C ARG A 140 17.07 8.34 -2.12
N CYS A 141 15.92 8.94 -2.34
CA CYS A 141 15.49 9.35 -3.66
C CYS A 141 16.42 10.46 -4.19
N ARG A 142 16.39 10.67 -5.50
CA ARG A 142 17.22 11.69 -6.18
C ARG A 142 17.12 13.07 -5.54
N LYS A 143 15.90 13.51 -5.18
CA LYS A 143 15.66 14.80 -4.53
C LYS A 143 16.32 14.92 -3.16
N CYS A 144 16.22 13.87 -2.35
CA CYS A 144 16.80 13.86 -1.01
C CYS A 144 18.33 13.66 -1.02
N ALA A 145 18.87 12.89 -1.95
CA ALA A 145 20.29 12.74 -2.14
C ALA A 145 20.94 14.09 -2.56
N ALA A 146 20.34 14.81 -3.51
CA ALA A 146 20.83 16.13 -3.93
C ALA A 146 20.79 17.19 -2.82
N LYS A 147 19.78 17.16 -1.93
CA LYS A 147 19.73 18.04 -0.75
C LYS A 147 20.84 17.75 0.25
N ALA A 148 21.15 16.49 0.48
CA ALA A 148 22.22 16.07 1.39
C ALA A 148 23.59 16.50 0.89
N SER A 149 23.87 16.37 -0.41
CA SER A 149 25.12 16.81 -1.04
C SER A 149 25.37 18.32 -0.88
N ARG A 150 24.31 19.13 -1.08
CA ARG A 150 24.38 20.59 -0.92
C ARG A 150 24.56 21.04 0.53
N ALA A 151 24.05 20.27 1.49
CA ALA A 151 24.25 20.56 2.91
C ALA A 151 25.66 20.25 3.39
N GLY A 152 26.31 19.22 2.81
CA GLY A 152 27.69 18.85 3.08
C GLY A 152 28.72 19.89 2.61
N THR A 153 28.44 20.51 1.44
CA THR A 153 29.35 21.52 0.82
C THR A 153 29.34 22.88 1.53
N ARG A 154 28.39 23.14 2.43
CA ARG A 154 28.31 24.43 3.20
C ARG A 154 29.02 24.40 4.56
N ARG A 155 29.67 23.30 4.91
CA ARG A 155 30.39 23.13 6.20
C ARG A 155 31.91 22.96 6.04
N GLY A 156 32.43 23.29 4.86
CA GLY A 156 33.89 23.35 4.59
C GLY A 156 34.37 24.79 4.51
#